data_85c1e64c0a5034d223977d759c5be33b
#
_entry.id   85c1e64c0a5034d223977d759c5be33b
#
_cell.length_a   1.000
_cell.length_b   1.000
_cell.length_c   1.000
_cell.angle_alpha   90.00
_cell.angle_beta   90.00
_cell.angle_gamma   90.00
#
_symmetry.space_group_name_H-M   'P 1'
#
loop_
_entity.id
_entity.type
_entity.pdbx_description
1 polymer ?
#
loop_
_entity_poly.entity_id
_entity_poly.type
_entity_poly.pdbx_seq_one_letter_code
_entity_poly.pdbx_strand_id
1 'polypeptide(L)' 'LNYLEMETDTGIIIKIPMETFNEANIEISESQMDGTTSFAINNIESYKLK' A
#
# COMPACT_ATOMS: atom_id res chain seq x y z
N LEU A 1 -10.08 14.01 -7.43
CA LEU A 1 -9.14 13.35 -7.20
C LEU A 1 -8.95 11.88 -7.38
N ASN A 2 -7.83 11.54 -7.88
CA ASN A 2 -7.56 10.24 -8.39
C ASN A 2 -6.51 9.51 -7.57
N TYR A 3 -6.68 9.57 -6.25
CA TYR A 3 -5.77 8.89 -5.34
C TYR A 3 -6.56 8.02 -4.39
N LEU A 4 -6.00 6.88 -4.07
CA LEU A 4 -6.40 6.11 -2.91
C LEU A 4 -5.48 6.55 -1.77
N GLU A 5 -6.05 7.00 -0.67
CA GLU A 5 -5.25 7.45 0.46
C GLU A 5 -5.76 6.78 1.72
N MET A 6 -4.83 6.25 2.52
CA MET A 6 -5.19 5.64 3.78
C MET A 6 -4.12 5.95 4.82
N GLU A 7 -4.51 5.87 6.07
CA GLU A 7 -3.61 6.11 7.17
C GLU A 7 -3.70 4.94 8.13
N THR A 8 -2.56 4.43 8.57
CA THR A 8 -2.52 3.33 9.51
C THR A 8 -2.63 3.85 10.93
N ASP A 9 -2.88 2.93 11.87
CA ASP A 9 -2.92 3.26 13.29
C ASP A 9 -1.57 3.74 13.83
N THR A 10 -0.48 3.44 13.13
CA THR A 10 0.85 3.90 13.53
C THR A 10 1.24 5.21 12.86
N GLY A 11 0.32 5.83 12.13
CA GLY A 11 0.57 7.12 11.51
C GLY A 11 1.21 7.08 10.13
N ILE A 12 1.28 5.92 9.52
CA ILE A 12 1.83 5.81 8.17
C ILE A 12 0.75 6.15 7.16
N ILE A 13 1.05 7.07 6.27
CA ILE A 13 0.12 7.48 5.24
C ILE A 13 0.54 6.85 3.92
N ILE A 14 -0.40 6.18 3.26
CA ILE A 14 -0.18 5.54 1.98
C ILE A 14 -1.06 6.25 0.95
N LYS A 15 -0.45 6.75 -0.11
CA LYS A 15 -1.16 7.48 -1.14
C LYS A 15 -0.80 6.90 -2.49
N ILE A 16 -1.80 6.38 -3.21
CA ILE A 16 -1.59 5.69 -4.47
C ILE A 16 -2.43 6.35 -5.55
N PRO A 17 -1.81 6.87 -6.61
CA PRO A 17 -2.59 7.36 -7.74
C PRO A 17 -3.44 6.23 -8.32
N MET A 18 -4.72 6.46 -8.50
CA MET A 18 -5.62 5.39 -8.94
C MET A 18 -5.25 4.85 -10.31
N GLU A 19 -4.69 5.68 -11.16
CA GLU A 19 -4.30 5.24 -12.50
C GLU A 19 -3.14 4.24 -12.46
N THR A 20 -2.39 4.20 -11.36
CA THR A 20 -1.31 3.23 -11.21
C THR A 20 -1.69 2.08 -10.28
N PHE A 21 -2.89 2.10 -9.75
CA PHE A 21 -3.34 1.02 -8.87
C PHE A 21 -3.50 -0.26 -9.69
N ASN A 22 -2.85 -1.32 -9.24
CA ASN A 22 -2.84 -2.58 -9.96
C ASN A 22 -2.75 -3.71 -8.96
N GLU A 23 -3.71 -4.62 -8.98
CA GLU A 23 -3.76 -5.73 -8.05
C GLU A 23 -2.53 -6.63 -8.12
N ALA A 24 -1.87 -6.68 -9.27
CA ALA A 24 -0.65 -7.46 -9.40
C ALA A 24 0.52 -6.84 -8.66
N ASN A 25 0.49 -5.52 -8.43
CA ASN A 25 1.59 -4.80 -7.83
C ASN A 25 1.33 -4.39 -6.38
N ILE A 26 0.09 -4.41 -5.95
CA ILE A 26 -0.27 -3.94 -4.62
C ILE A 26 -1.04 -5.03 -3.92
N GLU A 27 -0.51 -5.50 -2.80
CA GLU A 27 -1.12 -6.57 -2.04
C GLU A 27 -1.47 -6.14 -0.63
N ILE A 28 -2.64 -6.52 -0.19
CA ILE A 28 -3.07 -6.34 1.19
C ILE A 28 -3.40 -7.72 1.73
N SER A 29 -2.76 -8.11 2.81
CA SER A 29 -3.00 -9.41 3.40
C SER A 29 -3.28 -9.28 4.89
N GLU A 30 -4.12 -10.17 5.39
CA GLU A 30 -4.52 -10.17 6.78
C GLU A 30 -4.04 -11.44 7.44
N SER A 31 -3.45 -11.30 8.63
CA SER A 31 -3.03 -12.44 9.41
C SER A 31 -4.19 -12.94 10.26
N GLN A 32 -4.51 -14.21 10.11
CA GLN A 32 -5.55 -14.83 10.91
C GLN A 32 -5.09 -15.05 12.35
N MET A 33 -3.78 -15.03 12.57
CA MET A 33 -3.26 -15.35 13.88
C MET A 33 -3.31 -14.18 14.84
N ASP A 34 -3.06 -12.97 14.37
CA ASP A 34 -3.03 -11.81 15.25
C ASP A 34 -3.94 -10.67 14.79
N GLY A 35 -4.64 -10.87 13.69
CA GLY A 35 -5.58 -9.85 13.19
C GLY A 35 -4.94 -8.64 12.57
N THR A 36 -3.63 -8.68 12.33
CA THR A 36 -2.96 -7.54 11.72
C THR A 36 -3.05 -7.59 10.21
N THR A 37 -2.81 -6.44 9.58
CA THR A 37 -2.85 -6.29 8.13
C THR A 37 -1.47 -5.89 7.65
N SER A 38 -1.04 -6.48 6.55
CA SER A 38 0.22 -6.13 5.89
C SER A 38 -0.07 -5.56 4.52
N PHE A 39 0.78 -4.65 4.09
CA PHE A 39 0.62 -3.96 2.82
C PHE A 39 1.93 -4.05 2.05
N ALA A 40 1.89 -4.54 0.82
CA ALA A 40 3.10 -4.73 0.03
C ALA A 40 2.95 -4.10 -1.34
N ILE A 41 4.01 -3.47 -1.80
CA ILE A 41 4.11 -2.90 -3.13
C ILE A 41 5.21 -3.65 -3.86
N ASN A 42 4.86 -4.28 -4.97
CA ASN A 42 5.77 -5.17 -5.68
C ASN A 42 6.13 -4.62 -7.05
N ASN A 43 7.17 -5.19 -7.64
CA ASN A 43 7.58 -4.90 -9.02
C ASN A 43 8.01 -3.46 -9.25
N ILE A 44 8.66 -2.88 -8.27
CA ILE A 44 9.21 -1.52 -8.37
C ILE A 44 10.62 -1.64 -8.93
N GLU A 45 10.92 -0.91 -10.01
CA GLU A 45 12.24 -0.93 -10.59
C GLU A 45 13.20 0.03 -9.89
N SER A 46 12.70 1.13 -9.37
CA SER A 46 13.54 2.10 -8.67
C SER A 46 12.70 2.94 -7.74
N TYR A 47 13.36 3.56 -6.78
CA TYR A 47 12.68 4.45 -5.84
C TYR A 47 13.65 5.55 -5.42
N LYS A 48 13.11 6.62 -4.84
CA LYS A 48 13.93 7.67 -4.25
C LYS A 48 13.31 8.11 -2.94
N LEU A 49 14.18 8.47 -2.01
CA LEU A 49 13.74 9.02 -0.74
C LEU A 49 13.57 10.53 -0.87
N LYS A 50 12.52 11.04 -0.26
CA LYS A 50 12.23 12.46 -0.33
C LYS A 50 12.37 13.12 1.02
#